data_323379066c2296f7f36a773651eefbeb
#
_entry.id   323379066c2296f7f36a773651eefbeb
#
_cell.length_a   1.000
_cell.length_b   1.000
_cell.length_c   1.000
_cell.angle_alpha   90.00
_cell.angle_beta   90.00
_cell.angle_gamma   90.00
#
_symmetry.space_group_name_H-M   'P 1'
#
loop_
_entity.id
_entity.type
_entity.pdbx_description
1 polymer ?
#
loop_
_entity_poly.entity_id
_entity_poly.type
_entity_poly.pdbx_seq_one_letter_code
_entity_poly.pdbx_strand_id
1 'polypeptide(L)'
;MPQIQLPICPASSTPITSELAFQERDSVVWYFNGHLPVFSHPVADIASFRFFTSQLIADGNASQSEILRAFEVPLVSVKRACKTLRDEGAAGFFRPPVPRQGHKLTEQRLQEVQNRLDAGMEVPAIGAELGVLPNTTHKAIRAERLKKNANNHPPQR
;
A
#
# COMPACT_ATOMS: atom_id res chain seq x y z
N MET A 1 -17.15 35.55 35.86
CA MET A 1 -17.88 34.28 35.59
C MET A 1 -17.08 33.48 34.62
N PRO A 2 -16.75 32.22 34.89
CA PRO A 2 -16.05 31.39 33.90
C PRO A 2 -16.99 31.15 32.72
N GLN A 3 -16.54 31.55 31.53
CA GLN A 3 -17.25 31.32 30.28
C GLN A 3 -17.11 29.85 29.90
N ILE A 4 -18.22 29.12 29.89
CA ILE A 4 -18.22 27.73 29.40
C ILE A 4 -18.01 27.79 27.90
N GLN A 5 -16.82 27.40 27.44
CA GLN A 5 -16.57 27.21 26.01
C GLN A 5 -17.29 25.93 25.57
N LEU A 6 -18.26 26.08 24.69
CA LEU A 6 -18.92 24.94 24.05
C LEU A 6 -17.90 24.22 23.17
N PRO A 7 -17.88 22.89 23.13
CA PRO A 7 -17.00 22.14 22.25
C PRO A 7 -17.29 22.53 20.80
N ILE A 8 -16.24 22.85 20.05
CA ILE A 8 -16.34 23.25 18.64
C ILE A 8 -16.73 22.08 17.75
N CYS A 9 -16.35 20.85 18.13
CA CYS A 9 -16.66 19.61 17.43
C CYS A 9 -17.66 18.75 18.20
N PRO A 10 -18.34 17.77 17.54
CA PRO A 10 -19.24 16.83 18.21
C PRO A 10 -18.58 16.12 19.40
N ALA A 11 -19.32 15.92 20.48
CA ALA A 11 -18.79 15.42 21.76
C ALA A 11 -18.10 14.04 21.68
N SER A 12 -18.43 13.21 20.67
CA SER A 12 -17.88 11.87 20.45
C SER A 12 -16.83 11.81 19.34
N SER A 13 -16.35 12.96 18.85
CA SER A 13 -15.35 13.02 17.79
C SER A 13 -13.93 13.10 18.34
N THR A 14 -12.97 12.54 17.61
CA THR A 14 -11.54 12.64 17.87
C THR A 14 -10.98 13.88 17.18
N PRO A 15 -10.34 14.81 17.89
CA PRO A 15 -9.81 16.02 17.28
C PRO A 15 -8.57 15.72 16.43
N ILE A 16 -8.52 16.32 15.23
CA ILE A 16 -7.35 16.39 14.37
C ILE A 16 -6.61 17.70 14.65
N THR A 17 -7.35 18.82 14.57
CA THR A 17 -6.89 20.18 14.91
C THR A 17 -7.90 20.83 15.87
N SER A 18 -7.77 22.13 16.12
CA SER A 18 -8.76 22.89 16.93
C SER A 18 -10.16 22.95 16.28
N GLU A 19 -10.24 22.85 14.95
CA GLU A 19 -11.47 23.01 14.18
C GLU A 19 -11.91 21.74 13.45
N LEU A 20 -10.94 20.85 13.17
CA LEU A 20 -11.17 19.59 12.47
C LEU A 20 -11.20 18.41 13.43
N ALA A 21 -12.19 17.55 13.26
CA ALA A 21 -12.32 16.31 14.00
C ALA A 21 -12.82 15.18 13.10
N PHE A 22 -12.68 13.94 13.54
CA PHE A 22 -13.29 12.80 12.88
C PHE A 22 -14.02 11.92 13.89
N GLN A 23 -14.96 11.15 13.39
CA GLN A 23 -15.71 10.16 14.16
C GLN A 23 -15.91 8.92 13.28
N GLU A 24 -15.64 7.75 13.85
CA GLU A 24 -16.01 6.48 13.23
C GLU A 24 -17.39 6.07 13.75
N ARG A 25 -18.32 5.85 12.83
CA ARG A 25 -19.67 5.38 13.12
C ARG A 25 -20.15 4.46 12.01
N ASP A 26 -20.69 3.31 12.38
CA ASP A 26 -21.27 2.32 11.43
C ASP A 26 -20.30 1.91 10.30
N SER A 27 -19.01 1.71 10.64
CA SER A 27 -17.92 1.41 9.67
C SER A 27 -17.67 2.52 8.62
N VAL A 28 -18.09 3.75 8.92
CA VAL A 28 -17.84 4.95 8.12
C VAL A 28 -17.09 5.96 8.98
N VAL A 29 -16.04 6.53 8.41
CA VAL A 29 -15.31 7.66 9.01
C VAL A 29 -15.93 8.95 8.51
N TRP A 30 -16.37 9.78 9.43
CA TRP A 30 -16.92 11.11 9.18
C TRP A 30 -15.93 12.17 9.62
N TYR A 31 -15.71 13.18 8.80
CA TYR A 31 -14.87 14.34 9.11
C TYR A 31 -15.74 15.56 9.30
N PHE A 32 -15.40 16.34 10.30
CA PHE A 32 -16.13 17.55 10.68
C PHE A 32 -15.20 18.75 10.69
N ASN A 33 -15.69 19.86 10.18
CA ASN A 33 -15.12 21.18 10.42
C ASN A 33 -16.10 21.91 11.37
N GLY A 34 -15.70 22.07 12.63
CA GLY A 34 -16.64 22.39 13.69
C GLY A 34 -17.73 21.32 13.80
N HIS A 35 -18.98 21.70 13.69
CA HIS A 35 -20.13 20.77 13.68
C HIS A 35 -20.56 20.31 12.27
N LEU A 36 -19.93 20.85 11.20
CA LEU A 36 -20.30 20.55 9.82
C LEU A 36 -19.59 19.31 9.30
N PRO A 37 -20.31 18.28 8.86
CA PRO A 37 -19.69 17.16 8.17
C PRO A 37 -19.19 17.62 6.78
N VAL A 38 -17.91 17.46 6.53
CA VAL A 38 -17.25 17.90 5.28
C VAL A 38 -16.87 16.76 4.36
N PHE A 39 -16.64 15.55 4.90
CA PHE A 39 -16.29 14.37 4.14
C PHE A 39 -16.63 13.10 4.89
N SER A 40 -16.85 11.99 4.16
CA SER A 40 -16.98 10.67 4.77
C SER A 40 -16.52 9.58 3.80
N HIS A 41 -16.04 8.47 4.34
CA HIS A 41 -15.67 7.29 3.58
C HIS A 41 -15.81 6.02 4.44
N PRO A 42 -16.01 4.84 3.82
CA PRO A 42 -15.94 3.57 4.55
C PRO A 42 -14.56 3.37 5.18
N VAL A 43 -14.49 2.77 6.38
CA VAL A 43 -13.21 2.48 7.05
C VAL A 43 -12.27 1.65 6.19
N ALA A 44 -12.80 0.73 5.37
CA ALA A 44 -12.03 -0.09 4.45
C ALA A 44 -11.47 0.67 3.24
N ASP A 45 -11.98 1.88 2.95
CA ASP A 45 -11.52 2.69 1.80
C ASP A 45 -10.29 3.52 2.15
N ILE A 46 -9.15 2.86 2.11
CA ILE A 46 -7.84 3.47 2.37
C ILE A 46 -7.47 4.52 1.30
N ALA A 47 -8.01 4.40 0.08
CA ALA A 47 -7.73 5.35 -1.00
C ALA A 47 -8.35 6.72 -0.69
N SER A 48 -9.63 6.76 -0.33
CA SER A 48 -10.32 7.98 0.11
C SER A 48 -9.72 8.58 1.37
N PHE A 49 -9.34 7.75 2.36
CA PHE A 49 -8.62 8.19 3.55
C PHE A 49 -7.33 8.94 3.18
N ARG A 50 -6.46 8.32 2.36
CA ARG A 50 -5.19 8.91 1.94
C ARG A 50 -5.37 10.17 1.12
N PHE A 51 -6.33 10.17 0.22
CA PHE A 51 -6.66 11.33 -0.60
C PHE A 51 -7.09 12.50 0.29
N PHE A 52 -8.10 12.32 1.13
CA PHE A 52 -8.65 13.41 1.94
C PHE A 52 -7.64 13.95 2.96
N THR A 53 -6.93 13.08 3.68
CA THR A 53 -5.90 13.52 4.64
C THR A 53 -4.75 14.26 3.98
N SER A 54 -4.31 13.84 2.77
CA SER A 54 -3.30 14.60 2.03
C SER A 54 -3.81 15.93 1.48
N GLN A 55 -5.09 16.02 1.16
CA GLN A 55 -5.73 17.28 0.76
C GLN A 55 -5.79 18.26 1.94
N LEU A 56 -6.19 17.82 3.13
CA LEU A 56 -6.15 18.65 4.34
C LEU A 56 -4.76 19.25 4.60
N ILE A 57 -3.70 18.47 4.35
CA ILE A 57 -2.32 18.94 4.50
C ILE A 57 -1.96 19.94 3.39
N ALA A 58 -2.33 19.67 2.15
CA ALA A 58 -2.03 20.53 1.01
C ALA A 58 -2.73 21.89 1.11
N ASP A 59 -3.95 21.90 1.63
CA ASP A 59 -4.75 23.10 1.84
C ASP A 59 -4.37 23.90 3.12
N GLY A 60 -3.43 23.35 3.93
CA GLY A 60 -2.98 23.98 5.17
C GLY A 60 -3.95 23.84 6.34
N ASN A 61 -5.00 23.01 6.21
CA ASN A 61 -6.00 22.79 7.26
C ASN A 61 -5.52 21.85 8.37
N ALA A 62 -4.49 21.02 8.10
CA ALA A 62 -3.83 20.17 9.06
C ALA A 62 -2.35 20.01 8.74
N SER A 63 -1.52 19.85 9.75
CA SER A 63 -0.11 19.45 9.57
C SER A 63 0.05 17.93 9.47
N GLN A 64 1.18 17.48 8.91
CA GLN A 64 1.50 16.04 8.87
C GLN A 64 1.52 15.42 10.27
N SER A 65 2.04 16.15 11.27
CA SER A 65 2.11 15.69 12.66
C SER A 65 0.76 15.53 13.33
N GLU A 66 -0.22 16.36 12.98
CA GLU A 66 -1.59 16.24 13.48
C GLU A 66 -2.29 15.01 12.88
N ILE A 67 -2.13 14.76 11.59
CA ILE A 67 -2.66 13.55 10.94
C ILE A 67 -2.01 12.28 11.52
N LEU A 68 -0.68 12.28 11.73
CA LEU A 68 0.03 11.17 12.35
C LEU A 68 -0.52 10.83 13.73
N ARG A 69 -0.73 11.86 14.56
CA ARG A 69 -1.21 11.71 15.93
C ARG A 69 -2.67 11.27 15.98
N ALA A 70 -3.52 11.85 15.12
CA ALA A 70 -4.95 11.58 15.13
C ALA A 70 -5.30 10.16 14.65
N PHE A 71 -4.56 9.64 13.65
CA PHE A 71 -4.84 8.35 13.00
C PHE A 71 -3.80 7.28 13.28
N GLU A 72 -2.78 7.55 14.06
CA GLU A 72 -1.67 6.62 14.39
C GLU A 72 -0.98 6.00 13.15
N VAL A 73 -0.94 6.75 12.06
CA VAL A 73 -0.36 6.27 10.79
C VAL A 73 1.12 6.61 10.67
N PRO A 74 1.95 5.78 10.01
CA PRO A 74 3.37 6.06 9.84
C PRO A 74 3.64 7.31 8.99
N LEU A 75 4.63 8.12 9.36
CA LEU A 75 5.05 9.31 8.61
C LEU A 75 5.32 9.05 7.13
N VAL A 76 5.93 7.89 6.82
CA VAL A 76 6.22 7.48 5.45
C VAL A 76 4.94 7.35 4.60
N SER A 77 3.85 6.86 5.20
CA SER A 77 2.55 6.74 4.52
C SER A 77 1.97 8.10 4.18
N VAL A 78 2.02 9.04 5.13
CA VAL A 78 1.53 10.43 4.92
C VAL A 78 2.36 11.13 3.86
N LYS A 79 3.71 11.07 3.94
CA LYS A 79 4.59 11.67 2.94
C LYS A 79 4.36 11.11 1.53
N ARG A 80 4.14 9.79 1.40
CA ARG A 80 3.81 9.16 0.12
C ARG A 80 2.48 9.64 -0.42
N ALA A 81 1.45 9.74 0.42
CA ALA A 81 0.14 10.25 0.02
C ALA A 81 0.23 11.72 -0.46
N CYS A 82 0.91 12.60 0.29
CA CYS A 82 1.15 13.98 -0.14
C CYS A 82 1.93 14.06 -1.46
N LYS A 83 2.91 13.17 -1.67
CA LYS A 83 3.61 13.09 -2.95
C LYS A 83 2.69 12.68 -4.08
N THR A 84 1.87 11.63 -3.89
CA THR A 84 0.89 11.17 -4.89
C THR A 84 -0.08 12.29 -5.26
N LEU A 85 -0.59 13.03 -4.26
CA LEU A 85 -1.48 14.16 -4.51
C LEU A 85 -0.82 15.23 -5.38
N ARG A 86 0.44 15.55 -5.11
CA ARG A 86 1.21 16.57 -5.84
C ARG A 86 1.53 16.15 -7.27
N ASP A 87 1.96 14.89 -7.44
CA ASP A 87 2.49 14.41 -8.72
C ASP A 87 1.37 13.92 -9.66
N GLU A 88 0.30 13.34 -9.12
CA GLU A 88 -0.74 12.63 -9.88
C GLU A 88 -2.16 13.16 -9.61
N GLY A 89 -2.32 14.05 -8.64
CA GLY A 89 -3.63 14.55 -8.21
C GLY A 89 -4.52 13.47 -7.60
N ALA A 90 -5.83 13.72 -7.57
CA ALA A 90 -6.82 12.78 -7.04
C ALA A 90 -6.80 11.42 -7.77
N ALA A 91 -6.59 11.42 -9.08
CA ALA A 91 -6.57 10.20 -9.90
C ALA A 91 -5.52 9.19 -9.45
N GLY A 92 -4.41 9.63 -8.84
CA GLY A 92 -3.35 8.76 -8.33
C GLY A 92 -3.81 7.82 -7.23
N PHE A 93 -4.85 8.19 -6.46
CA PHE A 93 -5.35 7.38 -5.35
C PHE A 93 -6.36 6.31 -5.79
N PHE A 94 -7.10 6.56 -6.86
CA PHE A 94 -8.22 5.73 -7.30
C PHE A 94 -7.91 4.87 -8.52
N ARG A 95 -6.64 4.83 -8.95
CA ARG A 95 -6.20 3.89 -9.98
C ARG A 95 -6.34 2.45 -9.49
N PRO A 96 -6.87 1.54 -10.34
CA PRO A 96 -6.82 0.14 -10.02
C PRO A 96 -5.34 -0.27 -9.82
N PRO A 97 -5.05 -1.15 -8.84
CA PRO A 97 -3.69 -1.63 -8.63
C PRO A 97 -3.22 -2.32 -9.91
N VAL A 98 -2.19 -1.75 -10.54
CA VAL A 98 -1.51 -2.43 -11.65
C VAL A 98 -0.86 -3.67 -11.07
N PRO A 99 -1.21 -4.89 -11.54
CA PRO A 99 -0.54 -6.09 -11.10
C PRO A 99 0.96 -5.87 -11.32
N ARG A 100 1.74 -5.95 -10.25
CA ARG A 100 3.21 -5.92 -10.38
C ARG A 100 3.60 -7.19 -11.12
N GLN A 101 3.63 -7.12 -12.44
CA GLN A 101 4.31 -8.14 -13.23
C GLN A 101 5.76 -8.14 -12.75
N GLY A 102 6.16 -9.27 -12.16
CA GLY A 102 7.53 -9.45 -11.73
C GLY A 102 8.43 -9.23 -12.94
N HIS A 103 9.09 -8.07 -12.99
CA HIS A 103 9.89 -7.57 -14.13
C HIS A 103 10.97 -8.54 -14.63
N LYS A 104 11.20 -9.64 -13.91
CA LYS A 104 12.28 -10.61 -14.19
C LYS A 104 11.81 -11.99 -14.64
N LEU A 105 10.55 -12.35 -14.50
CA LEU A 105 9.98 -13.62 -14.94
C LEU A 105 8.70 -13.36 -15.71
N THR A 106 8.84 -12.94 -16.97
CA THR A 106 7.75 -12.93 -17.94
C THR A 106 7.34 -14.37 -18.27
N GLU A 107 6.13 -14.57 -18.79
CA GLU A 107 5.63 -15.88 -19.21
C GLU A 107 6.63 -16.62 -20.13
N GLN A 108 7.19 -15.90 -21.10
CA GLN A 108 8.21 -16.44 -22.02
C GLN A 108 9.48 -16.91 -21.26
N ARG A 109 9.97 -16.12 -20.29
CA ARG A 109 11.12 -16.52 -19.47
C ARG A 109 10.82 -17.67 -18.52
N LEU A 110 9.59 -17.76 -18.01
CA LEU A 110 9.16 -18.92 -17.23
C LEU A 110 9.23 -20.19 -18.07
N GLN A 111 8.75 -20.15 -19.33
CA GLN A 111 8.82 -21.26 -20.26
C GLN A 111 10.26 -21.66 -20.57
N GLU A 112 11.15 -20.67 -20.81
CA GLU A 112 12.58 -20.93 -21.06
C GLU A 112 13.25 -21.58 -19.84
N VAL A 113 12.97 -21.09 -18.63
CA VAL A 113 13.48 -21.68 -17.38
C VAL A 113 12.93 -23.10 -17.19
N GLN A 114 11.64 -23.33 -17.47
CA GLN A 114 11.03 -24.66 -17.38
C GLN A 114 11.69 -25.65 -18.34
N ASN A 115 11.87 -25.27 -19.61
CA ASN A 115 12.52 -26.13 -20.61
C ASN A 115 13.93 -26.57 -20.19
N ARG A 116 14.68 -25.68 -19.52
CA ARG A 116 16.02 -26.01 -19.02
C ARG A 116 16.00 -26.87 -17.76
N LEU A 117 15.03 -26.66 -16.88
CA LEU A 117 14.79 -27.55 -15.74
C LEU A 117 14.41 -28.96 -16.20
N ASP A 118 13.60 -29.05 -17.25
CA ASP A 118 13.19 -30.33 -17.85
C ASP A 118 14.35 -31.03 -18.57
N ALA A 119 15.29 -30.25 -19.12
CA ALA A 119 16.57 -30.74 -19.68
C ALA A 119 17.60 -31.15 -18.58
N GLY A 120 17.25 -31.04 -17.29
CA GLY A 120 18.10 -31.45 -16.17
C GLY A 120 19.14 -30.40 -15.75
N MET A 121 19.05 -29.16 -16.22
CA MET A 121 19.98 -28.10 -15.78
C MET A 121 19.69 -27.66 -14.35
N GLU A 122 20.74 -27.40 -13.59
CA GLU A 122 20.63 -26.88 -12.23
C GLU A 122 20.26 -25.39 -12.19
N VAL A 123 19.50 -24.97 -11.15
CA VAL A 123 19.05 -23.59 -10.98
C VAL A 123 20.17 -22.55 -11.04
N PRO A 124 21.37 -22.77 -10.47
CA PRO A 124 22.49 -21.82 -10.60
C PRO A 124 22.97 -21.64 -12.05
N ALA A 125 23.04 -22.74 -12.82
CA ALA A 125 23.47 -22.71 -14.22
C ALA A 125 22.44 -21.97 -15.10
N ILE A 126 21.16 -22.25 -14.90
CA ILE A 126 20.05 -21.52 -15.56
C ILE A 126 20.11 -20.03 -15.22
N GLY A 127 20.41 -19.71 -13.97
CA GLY A 127 20.56 -18.32 -13.51
C GLY A 127 21.68 -17.57 -14.23
N ALA A 128 22.83 -18.22 -14.43
CA ALA A 128 23.96 -17.66 -15.14
C ALA A 128 23.64 -17.43 -16.63
N GLU A 129 22.97 -18.37 -17.28
CA GLU A 129 22.65 -18.33 -18.70
C GLU A 129 21.54 -17.30 -19.04
N LEU A 130 20.46 -17.27 -18.24
CA LEU A 130 19.31 -16.42 -18.50
C LEU A 130 19.33 -15.09 -17.74
N GLY A 131 20.35 -14.83 -16.94
CA GLY A 131 20.44 -13.63 -16.11
C GLY A 131 19.34 -13.54 -15.03
N VAL A 132 18.83 -14.70 -14.59
CA VAL A 132 17.81 -14.79 -13.55
C VAL A 132 18.46 -15.21 -12.22
N LEU A 133 18.24 -14.43 -11.17
CA LEU A 133 18.77 -14.76 -9.85
C LEU A 133 18.23 -16.14 -9.37
N PRO A 134 19.10 -17.07 -8.90
CA PRO A 134 18.69 -18.39 -8.40
C PRO A 134 17.54 -18.33 -7.38
N ASN A 135 17.56 -17.32 -6.49
CA ASN A 135 16.51 -17.09 -5.50
C ASN A 135 15.13 -16.78 -6.15
N THR A 136 15.12 -16.13 -7.31
CA THR A 136 13.89 -15.84 -8.06
C THR A 136 13.31 -17.13 -8.65
N THR A 137 14.14 -18.00 -9.18
CA THR A 137 13.77 -19.32 -9.70
C THR A 137 13.25 -20.21 -8.58
N HIS A 138 13.93 -20.26 -7.42
CA HIS A 138 13.45 -21.01 -6.24
C HIS A 138 12.10 -20.50 -5.72
N LYS A 139 11.86 -19.18 -5.73
CA LYS A 139 10.54 -18.63 -5.36
C LYS A 139 9.45 -19.02 -6.36
N ALA A 140 9.76 -19.07 -7.65
CA ALA A 140 8.82 -19.51 -8.67
C ALA A 140 8.49 -21.00 -8.56
N ILE A 141 9.46 -21.85 -8.20
CA ILE A 141 9.23 -23.28 -7.91
C ILE A 141 8.34 -23.44 -6.66
N ARG A 142 8.61 -22.70 -5.57
CA ARG A 142 7.77 -22.72 -4.35
C ARG A 142 6.34 -22.23 -4.59
N ALA A 143 6.16 -21.32 -5.54
CA ALA A 143 4.85 -20.78 -5.95
C ALA A 143 4.17 -21.66 -7.02
N GLU A 144 4.67 -22.87 -7.27
CA GLU A 144 4.17 -23.83 -8.26
C GLU A 144 4.08 -23.29 -9.70
N ARG A 145 4.76 -22.18 -9.99
CA ARG A 145 4.87 -21.62 -11.34
C ARG A 145 5.90 -22.31 -12.20
N LEU A 146 6.82 -23.08 -11.60
CA LEU A 146 7.83 -23.94 -12.22
C LEU A 146 7.83 -25.29 -11.53
N LYS A 147 7.99 -26.35 -12.31
CA LYS A 147 8.12 -27.73 -11.79
C LYS A 147 9.58 -28.15 -11.80
N LYS A 148 10.10 -28.63 -10.67
CA LYS A 148 11.44 -29.22 -10.59
C LYS A 148 11.31 -30.71 -10.90
N ASN A 149 12.02 -31.21 -11.91
CA ASN A 149 12.11 -32.64 -12.16
C ASN A 149 12.76 -33.35 -10.97
N ALA A 150 12.11 -34.40 -10.46
CA ALA A 150 12.58 -35.17 -9.29
C ALA A 150 13.84 -36.01 -9.57
N ASN A 151 14.32 -36.06 -10.81
CA ASN A 151 15.42 -36.96 -11.23
C ASN A 151 16.83 -36.38 -11.05
N ASN A 152 17.01 -35.21 -10.45
CA ASN A 152 18.36 -34.65 -10.22
C ASN A 152 18.75 -34.82 -8.74
N HIS A 153 18.88 -36.04 -8.28
CA HIS A 153 19.61 -36.38 -7.04
C HIS A 153 21.08 -36.63 -7.44
N PRO A 154 22.07 -35.87 -6.94
CA PRO A 154 23.47 -36.18 -7.17
C PRO A 154 23.77 -37.56 -6.54
N PRO A 155 24.59 -38.41 -7.18
CA PRO A 155 24.97 -39.67 -6.57
C PRO A 155 25.72 -39.41 -5.25
N GLN A 156 25.21 -39.93 -4.18
CA GLN A 156 25.88 -39.90 -2.89
C GLN A 156 27.20 -40.72 -3.03
N ARG A 157 28.33 -40.06 -2.79
CA ARG A 157 29.62 -40.67 -2.50
C ARG A 157 29.77 -40.81 -1.00
#